data_53adf5bbc3c1c9ac98c1c10aa655bb18
#
_entry.id   53adf5bbc3c1c9ac98c1c10aa655bb18
#
_cell.length_a   1.000
_cell.length_b   1.000
_cell.length_c   1.000
_cell.angle_alpha   90.00
_cell.angle_beta   90.00
_cell.angle_gamma   90.00
#
_symmetry.space_group_name_H-M   'P 1'
#
loop_
_entity.id
_entity.type
_entity.pdbx_description
1 polymer ?
#
loop_
_entity_poly.entity_id
_entity_poly.type
_entity_poly.pdbx_seq_one_letter_code
_entity_poly.pdbx_strand_id
1 'polypeptide(L)'
;MNQKHRVLIVEDEIVVAIFLEDLLADFGYHVAGVVSHLDDALTREIDYDVAILDVHINGRNVFDFADLLAGRGVPFVFATGYGERGIPERHRNRPVLQKPFQPGDLKRLLEDLGPWDGHKASAA
;
A
#
# COMPACT_ATOMS: atom_id res chain seq x y z
N MET A 1 18.89 -15.91 5.84
CA MET A 1 18.22 -15.89 4.54
C MET A 1 17.32 -14.68 4.43
N ASN A 2 17.50 -13.93 3.38
CA ASN A 2 16.72 -12.71 3.20
C ASN A 2 15.42 -13.01 2.50
N GLN A 3 14.33 -12.78 3.21
CA GLN A 3 13.03 -12.83 2.60
C GLN A 3 12.65 -11.44 2.16
N LYS A 4 12.26 -11.31 0.91
CA LYS A 4 11.76 -10.04 0.44
C LYS A 4 10.37 -9.83 1.01
N HIS A 5 10.13 -8.64 1.51
CA HIS A 5 8.79 -8.29 1.95
C HIS A 5 7.89 -8.11 0.74
N ARG A 6 6.66 -8.52 0.88
CA ARG A 6 5.70 -8.57 -0.22
C ARG A 6 4.77 -7.37 -0.11
N VAL A 7 4.63 -6.65 -1.21
CA VAL A 7 3.84 -5.43 -1.27
C VAL A 7 2.68 -5.62 -2.24
N LEU A 8 1.48 -5.32 -1.78
CA LEU A 8 0.31 -5.24 -2.64
C LEU A 8 0.17 -3.79 -3.11
N ILE A 9 -0.04 -3.60 -4.40
CA ILE A 9 -0.32 -2.29 -4.98
C ILE A 9 -1.78 -2.25 -5.40
N VAL A 10 -2.53 -1.28 -4.88
CA VAL A 10 -3.91 -1.02 -5.30
C VAL A 10 -3.92 0.33 -6.00
N GLU A 11 -3.96 0.31 -7.32
CA GLU A 11 -3.78 1.49 -8.15
C GLU A 11 -4.43 1.27 -9.51
N ASP A 12 -5.30 2.18 -9.93
CA ASP A 12 -6.00 2.05 -11.22
C ASP A 12 -5.27 2.70 -12.38
N GLU A 13 -4.26 3.53 -12.11
CA GLU A 13 -3.45 4.13 -13.16
C GLU A 13 -2.25 3.25 -13.46
N ILE A 14 -2.23 2.68 -14.66
CA ILE A 14 -1.22 1.67 -14.98
C ILE A 14 0.19 2.25 -14.98
N VAL A 15 0.36 3.51 -15.39
CA VAL A 15 1.68 4.13 -15.40
C VAL A 15 2.21 4.28 -13.98
N VAL A 16 1.36 4.67 -13.05
CA VAL A 16 1.75 4.80 -11.65
C VAL A 16 2.08 3.43 -11.07
N ALA A 17 1.28 2.42 -11.38
CA ALA A 17 1.52 1.07 -10.90
C ALA A 17 2.88 0.53 -11.38
N ILE A 18 3.20 0.74 -12.64
CA ILE A 18 4.49 0.30 -13.20
C ILE A 18 5.64 1.02 -12.50
N PHE A 19 5.50 2.33 -12.29
CA PHE A 19 6.52 3.10 -11.59
C PHE A 19 6.73 2.57 -10.18
N LEU A 20 5.66 2.28 -9.46
CA LEU A 20 5.76 1.70 -8.12
C LEU A 20 6.43 0.32 -8.15
N GLU A 21 6.08 -0.52 -9.12
CA GLU A 21 6.71 -1.82 -9.23
C GLU A 21 8.22 -1.71 -9.41
N ASP A 22 8.64 -0.80 -10.29
CA ASP A 22 10.07 -0.60 -10.54
C ASP A 22 10.80 -0.12 -9.29
N LEU A 23 10.23 0.84 -8.59
CA LEU A 23 10.84 1.37 -7.37
C LEU A 23 10.94 0.29 -6.29
N LEU A 24 9.86 -0.47 -6.10
CA LEU A 24 9.85 -1.50 -5.07
C LEU A 24 10.89 -2.57 -5.34
N ALA A 25 11.04 -2.96 -6.60
CA ALA A 25 12.07 -3.93 -6.99
C ALA A 25 13.46 -3.38 -6.67
N ASP A 26 13.70 -2.11 -7.01
CA ASP A 26 14.99 -1.47 -6.73
C ASP A 26 15.28 -1.41 -5.23
N PHE A 27 14.26 -1.27 -4.40
CA PHE A 27 14.42 -1.20 -2.96
C PHE A 27 14.51 -2.57 -2.30
N GLY A 28 14.38 -3.64 -3.08
CA GLY A 28 14.49 -5.00 -2.55
C GLY A 28 13.19 -5.60 -2.07
N TYR A 29 12.05 -5.01 -2.42
CA TYR A 29 10.75 -5.57 -2.09
C TYR A 29 10.25 -6.46 -3.23
N HIS A 30 9.33 -7.36 -2.88
CA HIS A 30 8.67 -8.21 -3.84
C HIS A 30 7.24 -7.70 -4.04
N VAL A 31 6.85 -7.47 -5.29
CA VAL A 31 5.48 -7.05 -5.58
C VAL A 31 4.59 -8.29 -5.60
N ALA A 32 3.72 -8.38 -4.61
CA ALA A 32 2.81 -9.52 -4.49
C ALA A 32 1.70 -9.49 -5.53
N GLY A 33 1.30 -8.30 -5.93
CA GLY A 33 0.28 -8.15 -6.95
C GLY A 33 -0.03 -6.69 -7.18
N VAL A 34 -0.63 -6.42 -8.33
CA VAL A 34 -1.16 -5.10 -8.67
C VAL A 34 -2.64 -5.29 -8.93
N VAL A 35 -3.46 -4.57 -8.20
CA VAL A 35 -4.91 -4.66 -8.30
C VAL A 35 -5.45 -3.31 -8.73
N SER A 36 -6.18 -3.27 -9.81
CA SER A 36 -6.69 -2.03 -10.38
C SER A 36 -8.18 -1.79 -10.09
N HIS A 37 -8.83 -2.75 -9.44
CA HIS A 37 -10.25 -2.64 -9.07
C HIS A 37 -10.42 -3.06 -7.63
N LEU A 38 -11.23 -2.30 -6.88
CA LEU A 38 -11.44 -2.60 -5.46
C LEU A 38 -12.05 -3.97 -5.23
N ASP A 39 -12.95 -4.40 -6.09
CA ASP A 39 -13.56 -5.72 -5.93
C ASP A 39 -12.52 -6.83 -5.97
N ASP A 40 -11.51 -6.68 -6.81
CA ASP A 40 -10.42 -7.65 -6.87
C ASP A 40 -9.58 -7.60 -5.59
N ALA A 41 -9.35 -6.40 -5.04
CA ALA A 41 -8.62 -6.28 -3.79
C ALA A 41 -9.34 -6.99 -2.65
N LEU A 42 -10.67 -6.91 -2.66
CA LEU A 42 -11.48 -7.50 -1.61
C LEU A 42 -11.64 -9.02 -1.74
N THR A 43 -11.58 -9.54 -2.96
CA THR A 43 -11.94 -10.94 -3.22
C THR A 43 -10.76 -11.85 -3.56
N ARG A 44 -9.67 -11.30 -4.12
CA ARG A 44 -8.52 -12.14 -4.49
C ARG A 44 -7.72 -12.49 -3.25
N GLU A 45 -7.29 -13.74 -3.20
CA GLU A 45 -6.41 -14.19 -2.13
C GLU A 45 -4.96 -13.97 -2.56
N ILE A 46 -4.34 -12.94 -1.99
CA ILE A 46 -2.97 -12.58 -2.26
C ILE A 46 -2.26 -12.44 -0.92
N ASP A 47 -1.13 -13.12 -0.79
CA ASP A 47 -0.32 -12.96 0.42
C ASP A 47 0.59 -11.76 0.28
N TYR A 48 0.50 -10.84 1.22
CA TYR A 48 1.36 -9.66 1.25
C TYR A 48 1.56 -9.19 2.69
N ASP A 49 2.61 -8.41 2.87
CA ASP A 49 3.00 -7.94 4.21
C ASP A 49 2.64 -6.48 4.42
N VAL A 50 2.50 -5.74 3.33
CA VAL A 50 2.19 -4.31 3.37
C VAL A 50 1.46 -3.96 2.08
N ALA A 51 0.67 -2.89 2.12
CA ALA A 51 -0.07 -2.44 0.93
C ALA A 51 0.15 -0.95 0.67
N ILE A 52 0.15 -0.59 -0.61
CA ILE A 52 0.13 0.79 -1.06
C ILE A 52 -1.24 1.00 -1.70
N LEU A 53 -2.01 1.93 -1.17
CA LEU A 53 -3.40 2.12 -1.55
C LEU A 53 -3.60 3.51 -2.15
N ASP A 54 -3.93 3.56 -3.44
CA ASP A 54 -4.45 4.80 -4.00
C ASP A 54 -5.80 5.09 -3.33
N VAL A 55 -6.00 6.32 -2.92
CA VAL A 55 -7.23 6.69 -2.20
C VAL A 55 -8.45 6.56 -3.08
N HIS A 56 -8.33 6.86 -4.37
CA HIS A 56 -9.45 6.75 -5.31
C HIS A 56 -9.14 5.73 -6.39
N ILE A 57 -9.96 4.70 -6.48
CA ILE A 57 -9.83 3.64 -7.46
C ILE A 57 -11.11 3.61 -8.29
N ASN A 58 -11.00 4.01 -9.56
CA ASN A 58 -12.15 4.03 -10.48
C ASN A 58 -13.35 4.81 -9.90
N GLY A 59 -13.05 5.96 -9.30
CA GLY A 59 -14.07 6.82 -8.73
C GLY A 59 -14.60 6.41 -7.37
N ARG A 60 -14.07 5.33 -6.81
CA ARG A 60 -14.46 4.84 -5.48
C ARG A 60 -13.31 5.06 -4.52
N ASN A 61 -13.62 5.38 -3.26
CA ASN A 61 -12.58 5.49 -2.27
C ASN A 61 -12.17 4.11 -1.75
N VAL A 62 -10.96 4.04 -1.20
CA VAL A 62 -10.33 2.78 -0.79
C VAL A 62 -10.58 2.45 0.69
N PHE A 63 -11.37 3.26 1.39
CA PHE A 63 -11.38 3.20 2.86
C PHE A 63 -11.99 1.94 3.44
N ASP A 64 -12.94 1.32 2.76
CA ASP A 64 -13.47 0.03 3.23
C ASP A 64 -12.39 -1.05 3.20
N PHE A 65 -11.57 -1.05 2.14
CA PHE A 65 -10.47 -1.98 2.07
C PHE A 65 -9.41 -1.65 3.14
N ALA A 66 -9.15 -0.36 3.36
CA ALA A 66 -8.24 0.06 4.42
C ALA A 66 -8.72 -0.40 5.79
N ASP A 67 -10.02 -0.32 6.04
CA ASP A 67 -10.61 -0.82 7.28
C ASP A 67 -10.35 -2.31 7.45
N LEU A 68 -10.48 -3.06 6.37
CA LEU A 68 -10.22 -4.49 6.38
C LEU A 68 -8.77 -4.79 6.74
N LEU A 69 -7.84 -4.07 6.12
CA LEU A 69 -6.42 -4.25 6.41
C LEU A 69 -6.10 -3.88 7.85
N ALA A 70 -6.67 -2.78 8.33
CA ALA A 70 -6.47 -2.37 9.73
C ALA A 70 -6.95 -3.47 10.68
N GLY A 71 -8.09 -4.07 10.39
CA GLY A 71 -8.62 -5.16 11.22
C GLY A 71 -7.76 -6.40 11.19
N ARG A 72 -6.98 -6.60 10.14
CA ARG A 72 -6.07 -7.75 10.01
C ARG A 72 -4.67 -7.45 10.52
N GLY A 73 -4.40 -6.22 10.94
CA GLY A 73 -3.08 -5.84 11.39
C GLY A 73 -2.07 -5.68 10.25
N VAL A 74 -2.53 -5.51 9.01
CA VAL A 74 -1.64 -5.31 7.87
C VAL A 74 -1.34 -3.83 7.72
N PRO A 75 -0.07 -3.41 7.78
CA PRO A 75 0.28 -2.02 7.58
C PRO A 75 0.08 -1.58 6.14
N PHE A 76 -0.23 -0.32 5.95
CA PHE A 76 -0.41 0.22 4.61
C PHE A 76 -0.11 1.72 4.58
N VAL A 77 0.17 2.22 3.38
CA VAL A 77 0.32 3.65 3.13
C VAL A 77 -0.72 4.06 2.10
N PHE A 78 -1.23 5.28 2.23
CA PHE A 78 -2.10 5.85 1.21
C PHE A 78 -1.25 6.60 0.18
N ALA A 79 -1.69 6.59 -1.07
CA ALA A 79 -1.12 7.44 -2.12
C ALA A 79 -2.24 8.33 -2.64
N THR A 80 -2.03 9.64 -2.66
CA THR A 80 -3.07 10.57 -3.04
C THR A 80 -2.49 11.87 -3.56
N GLY A 81 -3.20 12.50 -4.51
CA GLY A 81 -2.86 13.84 -4.98
C GLY A 81 -3.43 14.94 -4.11
N TYR A 82 -4.25 14.61 -3.13
CA TYR A 82 -4.95 15.57 -2.29
C TYR A 82 -4.39 15.67 -0.87
N GLY A 83 -3.29 14.99 -0.58
CA GLY A 83 -2.73 14.95 0.75
C GLY A 83 -3.69 14.29 1.73
N GLU A 84 -3.75 14.79 2.96
CA GLU A 84 -4.57 14.19 3.99
C GLU A 84 -6.04 14.59 3.91
N ARG A 85 -6.38 15.51 3.02
CA ARG A 85 -7.71 16.14 3.03
C ARG A 85 -8.85 15.17 2.75
N GLY A 86 -8.60 14.16 1.94
CA GLY A 86 -9.63 13.18 1.62
C GLY A 86 -9.66 11.97 2.51
N ILE A 87 -8.81 11.93 3.53
CA ILE A 87 -8.66 10.75 4.39
C ILE A 87 -9.51 10.93 5.63
N PRO A 88 -10.38 9.97 5.97
CA PRO A 88 -11.20 10.09 7.17
C PRO A 88 -10.35 10.04 8.44
N GLU A 89 -10.89 10.60 9.49
CA GLU A 89 -10.17 10.76 10.75
C GLU A 89 -9.63 9.45 11.29
N ARG A 90 -10.37 8.37 11.12
CA ARG A 90 -9.95 7.06 11.63
C ARG A 90 -8.67 6.54 10.98
N HIS A 91 -8.27 7.11 9.85
CA HIS A 91 -7.05 6.72 9.13
C HIS A 91 -6.03 7.84 9.05
N ARG A 92 -6.24 8.94 9.77
CA ARG A 92 -5.39 10.13 9.63
C ARG A 92 -3.96 9.96 10.09
N ASN A 93 -3.71 9.01 10.95
CA ASN A 93 -2.34 8.74 11.40
C ASN A 93 -1.62 7.70 10.56
N ARG A 94 -2.23 7.25 9.46
CA ARG A 94 -1.53 6.38 8.51
C ARG A 94 -0.60 7.21 7.64
N PRO A 95 0.53 6.63 7.20
CA PRO A 95 1.44 7.34 6.29
C PRO A 95 0.76 7.66 4.96
N VAL A 96 1.09 8.81 4.41
CA VAL A 96 0.53 9.27 3.15
C VAL A 96 1.68 9.60 2.20
N LEU A 97 1.64 9.00 1.01
CA LEU A 97 2.55 9.31 -0.07
C LEU A 97 1.87 10.32 -0.98
N GLN A 98 2.38 11.55 -1.00
CA GLN A 98 1.80 12.63 -1.78
C GLN A 98 2.20 12.48 -3.24
N LYS A 99 1.24 12.45 -4.15
CA LYS A 99 1.50 12.42 -5.59
C LYS A 99 1.67 13.86 -6.12
N PRO A 100 2.58 14.11 -7.02
CA PRO A 100 3.65 13.22 -7.46
C PRO A 100 4.70 13.04 -6.37
N PHE A 101 5.28 11.87 -6.29
CA PHE A 101 6.24 11.58 -5.23
C PHE A 101 7.62 11.26 -5.80
N GLN A 102 8.63 11.42 -4.95
CA GLN A 102 10.00 11.04 -5.26
C GLN A 102 10.27 9.63 -4.77
N PRO A 103 11.20 8.91 -5.42
CA PRO A 103 11.53 7.55 -4.96
C PRO A 103 11.91 7.48 -3.48
N GLY A 104 12.66 8.47 -3.00
CA GLY A 104 13.07 8.52 -1.60
C GLY A 104 11.91 8.65 -0.63
N ASP A 105 10.82 9.29 -1.05
CA ASP A 105 9.64 9.43 -0.20
C ASP A 105 9.01 8.06 0.06
N LEU A 106 8.87 7.26 -0.98
CA LEU A 106 8.32 5.91 -0.85
C LEU A 106 9.22 5.05 0.01
N LYS A 107 10.52 5.09 -0.24
CA LYS A 107 11.47 4.29 0.52
C LYS A 107 11.38 4.60 2.00
N ARG A 108 11.36 5.89 2.34
CA ARG A 108 11.30 6.32 3.73
C ARG A 108 10.03 5.88 4.42
N LEU A 109 8.89 6.01 3.74
CA LEU A 109 7.62 5.60 4.33
C LEU A 109 7.59 4.10 4.61
N LEU A 110 8.10 3.31 3.68
CA LEU A 110 8.13 1.86 3.89
C LEU A 110 9.09 1.47 5.00
N GLU A 111 10.24 2.11 5.08
CA GLU A 111 11.19 1.86 6.15
C GLU A 111 10.61 2.23 7.51
N ASP A 112 9.89 3.34 7.57
CA ASP A 112 9.26 3.79 8.82
C ASP A 112 8.18 2.84 9.31
N LEU A 113 7.51 2.15 8.41
CA LEU A 113 6.53 1.15 8.79
C LEU A 113 7.18 -0.13 9.33
N GLY A 114 8.44 -0.38 8.92
CA GLY A 114 9.15 -1.59 9.35
C GLY A 114 9.42 -1.62 10.84
N PRO A 115 10.05 -2.68 11.32
CA PRO A 115 10.61 -3.78 10.53
C PRO A 115 9.57 -4.75 10.00
N TRP A 116 9.87 -5.27 8.85
CA TRP A 116 9.01 -6.24 8.17
C TRP A 116 9.56 -7.63 8.48
N ASP A 117 9.16 -8.21 9.57
CA ASP A 117 9.66 -9.53 9.91
C ASP A 117 8.70 -10.64 9.51
N GLY A 118 7.62 -10.28 8.86
CA GLY A 118 6.65 -11.24 8.40
C GLY A 118 5.79 -11.82 9.50
N HIS A 119 6.08 -11.49 10.73
CA HIS A 119 5.34 -12.02 11.85
C HIS A 119 4.21 -11.13 12.29
N LYS A 120 4.28 -9.87 11.98
CA LYS A 120 3.36 -8.91 12.53
C LYS A 120 1.92 -9.21 12.18
N ALA A 121 1.68 -9.51 10.92
CA ALA A 121 0.34 -9.80 10.47
C ALA A 121 -0.18 -11.08 11.08
N SER A 122 0.70 -12.04 11.30
CA SER A 122 0.29 -13.34 11.85
C SER A 122 0.27 -13.35 13.36
N ALA A 123 0.93 -12.39 13.99
CA ALA A 123 0.97 -12.32 15.44
C ALA A 123 -0.34 -11.81 16.02
N ALA A 124 -1.17 -11.28 15.18
CA ALA A 124 -2.46 -10.77 15.63
C ALA A 124 -3.32 -11.88 16.18
#